data_bb59894d9e808cc3c472724925aef1d3
#
_entry.id   bb59894d9e808cc3c472724925aef1d3
#
_cell.length_a   1.000
_cell.length_b   1.000
_cell.length_c   1.000
_cell.angle_alpha   90.00
_cell.angle_beta   90.00
_cell.angle_gamma   90.00
#
_symmetry.space_group_name_H-M   'P 1'
#
loop_
_entity.id
_entity.type
_entity.pdbx_description
1 polymer ?
#
loop_
_entity_poly.entity_id
_entity_poly.type
_entity_poly.pdbx_seq_one_letter_code
_entity_poly.pdbx_strand_id
1 'polypeptide(L)'
;MAKATSVPVKRGTAPTRPEKNGTAGAAAVGKRGIDLLHDPVLNKATAYTEAERQALGLVGLVPDATESEDLQLRRVLQQLGHKTTDLDRYIYLVNLLDNDETLFYRTIMSDPARFLPIVYDPTIAEACLKFGHIYRRARGMYLSITRKGHVKEVLRNWPVKDVRTVCVTDGGRILGLGDLGANGMGIPIGKLQLYTACAGVPPQGLLPMYLDAGTNNQALLNDPLYLGLRRPRPSTGELYAFVDEFVEAVQEVFPDCCIHFEDWTGSDAVHLLARYRDKVCCYNDDIQGTGSVTLAGLIAALKVTGGKSRDQRIVFLGAGSAAIGLAGLIASAMVQEGLSLKDAQAQISMFDVNGLLEPGRTDLFDFQKPYAHPHAPSRDLVACIQSIKPTMLIGVSTVGKTFTRPVVEAMSRLNDRPIIFALSNPTEHAECTPEEAYTWSRGKALYASGVQFPPVSYGGRAFLPGQANNFYIFPAVGMAIHATQPRRVTDEMFIAAAHALADQVTPAELEQGLLFPPQSNILETEIKVAARVARVVFDSNLARVERPADCEAFIRSHVYKPEYRDLV
;
A
#
# COMPACT_ATOMS: atom_id res chain seq x y z
N MET A 1 69.82 -18.51 47.13
CA MET A 1 69.78 -19.92 46.71
C MET A 1 68.37 -20.41 46.86
N ALA A 2 67.59 -20.43 45.76
CA ALA A 2 66.28 -21.06 45.69
C ALA A 2 66.23 -21.90 44.42
N LYS A 3 65.99 -23.19 44.58
CA LYS A 3 66.00 -24.18 43.50
C LYS A 3 64.74 -24.06 42.66
N ALA A 4 64.91 -23.94 41.36
CA ALA A 4 63.82 -24.07 40.42
C ALA A 4 63.43 -25.55 40.23
N THR A 5 62.16 -25.88 40.46
CA THR A 5 61.59 -27.18 40.20
C THR A 5 60.93 -27.15 38.81
N SER A 6 61.45 -27.93 37.88
CA SER A 6 60.90 -28.13 36.53
C SER A 6 59.66 -29.06 36.60
N VAL A 7 58.53 -28.60 36.01
CA VAL A 7 57.34 -29.41 35.77
C VAL A 7 57.42 -30.03 34.37
N PRO A 8 57.16 -31.33 34.19
CA PRO A 8 57.23 -31.96 32.89
C PRO A 8 56.03 -31.62 32.00
N VAL A 9 56.25 -31.12 30.81
CA VAL A 9 55.26 -30.91 29.76
C VAL A 9 54.80 -32.25 29.20
N LYS A 10 53.52 -32.62 29.42
CA LYS A 10 52.89 -33.74 28.71
C LYS A 10 52.70 -33.39 27.25
N ARG A 11 53.27 -34.20 26.34
CA ARG A 11 52.98 -34.16 24.92
C ARG A 11 51.50 -34.49 24.69
N GLY A 12 50.70 -33.49 24.27
CA GLY A 12 49.32 -33.69 23.85
C GLY A 12 49.26 -34.45 22.51
N THR A 13 48.38 -35.41 22.44
CA THR A 13 48.01 -36.15 21.27
C THR A 13 47.42 -35.18 20.23
N ALA A 14 47.79 -35.39 18.92
CA ALA A 14 47.26 -34.60 17.80
C ALA A 14 45.72 -34.61 17.77
N PRO A 15 45.08 -33.49 17.42
CA PRO A 15 43.63 -33.43 17.31
C PRO A 15 43.17 -34.37 16.19
N THR A 16 42.30 -35.31 16.54
CA THR A 16 41.53 -36.11 15.60
C THR A 16 40.71 -35.19 14.72
N ARG A 17 40.80 -35.36 13.36
CA ARG A 17 39.96 -34.70 12.39
C ARG A 17 38.49 -34.88 12.81
N PRO A 18 37.65 -33.80 12.86
CA PRO A 18 36.23 -33.98 13.07
C PRO A 18 35.61 -34.73 11.90
N GLU A 19 34.78 -35.70 12.22
CA GLU A 19 34.01 -36.49 11.27
C GLU A 19 33.11 -35.56 10.41
N LYS A 20 33.04 -35.88 9.13
CA LYS A 20 32.19 -35.22 8.13
C LYS A 20 30.71 -35.61 8.33
N ASN A 21 30.06 -35.11 9.38
CA ASN A 21 28.60 -35.19 9.54
C ASN A 21 28.08 -33.80 9.90
N GLY A 22 27.69 -33.01 8.90
CA GLY A 22 27.13 -31.67 9.09
C GLY A 22 27.17 -30.76 7.86
N THR A 23 27.57 -31.27 6.69
CA THR A 23 27.85 -30.41 5.52
C THR A 23 26.70 -30.27 4.52
N ALA A 24 25.59 -31.02 4.64
CA ALA A 24 24.52 -30.98 3.67
C ALA A 24 23.68 -29.67 3.77
N GLY A 25 23.38 -29.20 4.99
CA GLY A 25 22.61 -27.96 5.19
C GLY A 25 23.40 -26.69 4.87
N ALA A 26 24.70 -26.65 5.26
CA ALA A 26 25.57 -25.50 5.00
C ALA A 26 25.85 -25.27 3.50
N ALA A 27 25.84 -26.33 2.69
CA ALA A 27 25.98 -26.24 1.23
C ALA A 27 24.72 -25.67 0.55
N ALA A 28 23.53 -25.82 1.15
CA ALA A 28 22.26 -25.32 0.61
C ALA A 28 22.11 -23.79 0.75
N VAL A 29 22.79 -23.15 1.72
CA VAL A 29 22.69 -21.69 1.98
C VAL A 29 23.65 -20.87 1.10
N GLY A 30 24.75 -21.44 0.62
CA GLY A 30 25.72 -20.78 -0.29
C GLY A 30 26.57 -19.66 0.34
N LYS A 31 26.25 -19.20 1.57
CA LYS A 31 26.98 -18.14 2.31
C LYS A 31 27.46 -18.63 3.67
N ARG A 32 28.59 -18.08 4.16
CA ARG A 32 29.20 -18.45 5.43
C ARG A 32 29.88 -17.25 6.10
N GLY A 33 30.11 -17.33 7.39
CA GLY A 33 30.83 -16.32 8.14
C GLY A 33 30.24 -14.93 8.00
N ILE A 34 31.08 -13.94 7.74
CA ILE A 34 30.68 -12.53 7.64
C ILE A 34 29.70 -12.26 6.48
N ASP A 35 29.81 -12.99 5.36
CA ASP A 35 28.92 -12.82 4.22
C ASP A 35 27.48 -13.25 4.54
N LEU A 36 27.32 -14.22 5.45
CA LEU A 36 26.01 -14.62 5.97
C LEU A 36 25.41 -13.53 6.87
N LEU A 37 26.21 -12.93 7.73
CA LEU A 37 25.76 -11.84 8.63
C LEU A 37 25.40 -10.55 7.87
N HIS A 38 25.94 -10.37 6.66
CA HIS A 38 25.62 -9.24 5.80
C HIS A 38 24.43 -9.50 4.86
N ASP A 39 23.83 -10.70 4.90
CA ASP A 39 22.65 -11.03 4.13
C ASP A 39 21.38 -10.83 4.99
N PRO A 40 20.56 -9.81 4.76
CA PRO A 40 19.41 -9.51 5.61
C PRO A 40 18.35 -10.62 5.61
N VAL A 41 18.31 -11.48 4.60
CA VAL A 41 17.35 -12.59 4.49
C VAL A 41 17.80 -13.81 5.30
N LEU A 42 19.11 -13.97 5.49
CA LEU A 42 19.72 -15.12 6.16
C LEU A 42 20.22 -14.81 7.56
N ASN A 43 20.46 -13.53 7.85
CA ASN A 43 20.96 -13.10 9.15
C ASN A 43 19.91 -13.35 10.25
N LYS A 44 20.37 -13.95 11.34
CA LYS A 44 19.60 -14.19 12.56
C LYS A 44 20.18 -13.43 13.77
N ALA A 45 21.16 -12.56 13.53
CA ALA A 45 21.89 -11.84 14.59
C ALA A 45 22.36 -12.77 15.73
N THR A 46 21.77 -12.66 16.91
CA THR A 46 22.08 -13.47 18.11
C THR A 46 21.27 -14.76 18.21
N ALA A 47 20.36 -15.06 17.28
CA ALA A 47 19.50 -16.24 17.34
C ALA A 47 20.10 -17.50 16.70
N TYR A 48 21.30 -17.44 16.13
CA TYR A 48 21.97 -18.65 15.62
C TYR A 48 22.19 -19.67 16.72
N THR A 49 21.76 -20.91 16.49
CA THR A 49 22.06 -22.06 17.36
C THR A 49 23.54 -22.39 17.35
N GLU A 50 24.03 -23.10 18.37
CA GLU A 50 25.43 -23.51 18.41
C GLU A 50 25.81 -24.39 17.20
N ALA A 51 24.91 -25.27 16.76
CA ALA A 51 25.11 -26.09 15.56
C ALA A 51 25.30 -25.23 14.31
N GLU A 52 24.48 -24.20 14.12
CA GLU A 52 24.61 -23.25 13.00
C GLU A 52 25.91 -22.45 13.09
N ARG A 53 26.29 -21.98 14.29
CA ARG A 53 27.56 -21.25 14.50
C ARG A 53 28.77 -22.06 14.06
N GLN A 54 28.80 -23.34 14.44
CA GLN A 54 29.88 -24.26 14.04
C GLN A 54 29.84 -24.55 12.54
N ALA A 55 28.68 -24.95 12.01
CA ALA A 55 28.53 -25.34 10.61
C ALA A 55 28.78 -24.18 9.64
N LEU A 56 28.35 -22.96 9.98
CA LEU A 56 28.36 -21.78 9.11
C LEU A 56 29.58 -20.87 9.32
N GLY A 57 30.50 -21.22 10.25
CA GLY A 57 31.72 -20.44 10.53
C GLY A 57 31.45 -19.11 11.25
N LEU A 58 30.48 -19.09 12.16
CA LEU A 58 30.05 -17.89 12.91
C LEU A 58 30.67 -17.81 14.30
N VAL A 59 31.38 -18.85 14.76
CA VAL A 59 32.02 -18.86 16.08
C VAL A 59 33.00 -17.70 16.20
N GLY A 60 32.82 -16.87 17.21
CA GLY A 60 33.61 -15.66 17.44
C GLY A 60 33.19 -14.44 16.60
N LEU A 61 32.25 -14.59 15.66
CA LEU A 61 31.69 -13.47 14.88
C LEU A 61 30.41 -12.91 15.50
N VAL A 62 29.70 -13.70 16.31
CA VAL A 62 28.51 -13.28 17.06
C VAL A 62 28.74 -13.47 18.55
N PRO A 63 28.05 -12.71 19.43
CA PRO A 63 28.11 -12.92 20.88
C PRO A 63 27.74 -14.36 21.28
N ASP A 64 28.31 -14.86 22.37
CA ASP A 64 28.09 -16.23 22.83
C ASP A 64 26.64 -16.54 23.22
N ALA A 65 25.90 -15.53 23.70
CA ALA A 65 24.50 -15.70 24.05
C ALA A 65 23.66 -16.06 22.84
N THR A 66 22.89 -17.16 22.93
CA THR A 66 21.85 -17.48 21.96
C THR A 66 20.54 -16.91 22.44
N GLU A 67 19.92 -16.04 21.67
CA GLU A 67 18.68 -15.38 22.03
C GLU A 67 17.48 -15.98 21.28
N SER A 68 16.32 -15.94 21.92
CA SER A 68 15.06 -16.20 21.23
C SER A 68 14.65 -14.98 20.40
N GLU A 69 13.85 -15.20 19.38
CA GLU A 69 13.25 -14.15 18.57
C GLU A 69 12.43 -13.15 19.41
N ASP A 70 11.77 -13.62 20.48
CA ASP A 70 11.01 -12.75 21.38
C ASP A 70 11.92 -11.82 22.20
N LEU A 71 13.12 -12.29 22.57
CA LEU A 71 14.09 -11.44 23.25
C LEU A 71 14.69 -10.39 22.31
N GLN A 72 14.94 -10.76 21.06
CA GLN A 72 15.37 -9.81 20.02
C GLN A 72 14.28 -8.77 19.75
N LEU A 73 13.01 -9.19 19.59
CA LEU A 73 11.87 -8.28 19.44
C LEU A 73 11.77 -7.30 20.62
N ARG A 74 11.89 -7.80 21.84
CA ARG A 74 11.89 -6.94 23.05
C ARG A 74 12.99 -5.88 23.01
N ARG A 75 14.21 -6.24 22.56
CA ARG A 75 15.31 -5.30 22.40
C ARG A 75 14.98 -4.22 21.36
N VAL A 76 14.41 -4.60 20.20
CA VAL A 76 13.97 -3.66 19.16
C VAL A 76 12.92 -2.69 19.72
N LEU A 77 11.90 -3.21 20.41
CA LEU A 77 10.84 -2.38 21.00
C LEU A 77 11.39 -1.38 22.04
N GLN A 78 12.38 -1.80 22.85
CA GLN A 78 13.05 -0.92 23.79
C GLN A 78 13.84 0.19 23.08
N GLN A 79 14.59 -0.16 22.03
CA GLN A 79 15.37 0.82 21.25
C GLN A 79 14.46 1.81 20.51
N LEU A 80 13.33 1.35 19.96
CA LEU A 80 12.30 2.21 19.37
C LEU A 80 11.67 3.18 20.38
N GLY A 81 11.51 2.72 21.64
CA GLY A 81 11.01 3.55 22.75
C GLY A 81 11.91 4.74 23.10
N HIS A 82 13.20 4.67 22.77
CA HIS A 82 14.16 5.78 22.96
C HIS A 82 14.17 6.78 21.80
N LYS A 83 13.46 6.52 20.68
CA LYS A 83 13.37 7.46 19.56
C LYS A 83 12.29 8.49 19.82
N THR A 84 12.59 9.75 19.53
CA THR A 84 11.71 10.89 19.86
C THR A 84 10.68 11.18 18.77
N THR A 85 11.04 10.92 17.50
CA THR A 85 10.16 11.21 16.35
C THR A 85 9.81 9.92 15.60
N ASP A 86 8.71 9.94 14.83
CA ASP A 86 8.34 8.80 13.97
C ASP A 86 9.27 8.66 12.79
N LEU A 87 9.86 9.76 12.29
CA LEU A 87 10.92 9.67 11.29
C LEU A 87 12.16 8.93 11.83
N ASP A 88 12.58 9.18 13.08
CA ASP A 88 13.70 8.46 13.69
C ASP A 88 13.38 6.96 13.87
N ARG A 89 12.12 6.64 14.22
CA ARG A 89 11.63 5.25 14.28
C ARG A 89 11.63 4.60 12.89
N TYR A 90 11.14 5.31 11.88
CA TYR A 90 11.20 4.88 10.48
C TYR A 90 12.63 4.57 10.04
N ILE A 91 13.57 5.49 10.25
CA ILE A 91 14.99 5.31 9.89
C ILE A 91 15.58 4.09 10.62
N TYR A 92 15.23 3.89 11.89
CA TYR A 92 15.66 2.72 12.64
C TYR A 92 15.09 1.42 12.05
N LEU A 93 13.79 1.37 11.77
CA LEU A 93 13.11 0.19 11.22
C LEU A 93 13.64 -0.16 9.83
N VAL A 94 13.86 0.83 8.99
CA VAL A 94 14.43 0.61 7.66
C VAL A 94 15.89 0.13 7.75
N ASN A 95 16.67 0.60 8.73
CA ASN A 95 17.99 0.05 9.00
C ASN A 95 17.92 -1.40 9.51
N LEU A 96 16.91 -1.74 10.34
CA LEU A 96 16.66 -3.11 10.75
C LEU A 96 16.38 -4.01 9.56
N LEU A 97 15.52 -3.59 8.61
CA LEU A 97 15.25 -4.31 7.36
C LEU A 97 16.52 -4.58 6.55
N ASP A 98 17.45 -3.62 6.51
CA ASP A 98 18.72 -3.76 5.78
C ASP A 98 19.67 -4.81 6.39
N ASN A 99 19.47 -5.16 7.66
CA ASN A 99 20.34 -6.07 8.40
C ASN A 99 19.66 -7.39 8.78
N ASP A 100 18.35 -7.38 9.01
CA ASP A 100 17.56 -8.54 9.45
C ASP A 100 16.10 -8.38 9.04
N GLU A 101 15.77 -8.88 7.86
CA GLU A 101 14.43 -8.79 7.27
C GLU A 101 13.38 -9.51 8.12
N THR A 102 13.71 -10.67 8.66
CA THR A 102 12.78 -11.45 9.49
C THR A 102 12.41 -10.69 10.76
N LEU A 103 13.37 -10.13 11.48
CA LEU A 103 13.13 -9.37 12.70
C LEU A 103 12.39 -8.05 12.42
N PHE A 104 12.64 -7.42 11.27
CA PHE A 104 11.88 -6.26 10.82
C PHE A 104 10.38 -6.60 10.67
N TYR A 105 10.04 -7.63 9.89
CA TYR A 105 8.64 -8.02 9.70
C TYR A 105 8.01 -8.54 10.99
N ARG A 106 8.74 -9.30 11.80
CA ARG A 106 8.27 -9.70 13.13
C ARG A 106 7.92 -8.50 13.99
N THR A 107 8.72 -7.43 13.92
CA THR A 107 8.47 -6.20 14.68
C THR A 107 7.19 -5.52 14.22
N ILE A 108 7.04 -5.24 12.94
CA ILE A 108 5.88 -4.48 12.46
C ILE A 108 4.59 -5.30 12.53
N MET A 109 4.63 -6.62 12.33
CA MET A 109 3.48 -7.51 12.45
C MET A 109 3.10 -7.82 13.90
N SER A 110 3.96 -7.54 14.90
CA SER A 110 3.64 -7.72 16.32
C SER A 110 2.59 -6.73 16.83
N ASP A 111 2.52 -5.53 16.25
CA ASP A 111 1.56 -4.48 16.59
C ASP A 111 1.31 -3.59 15.36
N PRO A 112 0.51 -4.06 14.37
CA PRO A 112 0.28 -3.32 13.14
C PRO A 112 -0.30 -1.93 13.36
N ALA A 113 -1.22 -1.77 14.31
CA ALA A 113 -1.85 -0.47 14.61
C ALA A 113 -0.83 0.59 15.04
N ARG A 114 0.24 0.18 15.71
CA ARG A 114 1.35 1.04 16.13
C ARG A 114 2.35 1.31 15.01
N PHE A 115 2.69 0.29 14.22
CA PHE A 115 3.83 0.37 13.30
C PHE A 115 3.47 0.79 11.89
N LEU A 116 2.25 0.52 11.39
CA LEU A 116 1.84 0.96 10.05
C LEU A 116 1.96 2.48 9.86
N PRO A 117 1.56 3.34 10.82
CA PRO A 117 1.74 4.79 10.70
C PRO A 117 3.22 5.24 10.67
N ILE A 118 4.14 4.40 11.17
CA ILE A 118 5.57 4.70 11.17
C ILE A 118 6.22 4.28 9.85
N VAL A 119 5.89 3.08 9.34
CA VAL A 119 6.52 2.57 8.10
C VAL A 119 5.83 3.08 6.84
N TYR A 120 4.63 3.64 6.95
CA TYR A 120 3.87 4.18 5.85
C TYR A 120 3.23 5.53 6.21
N ASP A 121 1.95 5.75 5.86
CA ASP A 121 1.25 7.02 6.05
C ASP A 121 0.86 7.23 7.54
N PRO A 122 1.23 8.40 8.16
CA PRO A 122 1.73 9.65 7.55
C PRO A 122 3.26 9.79 7.49
N THR A 123 4.04 8.98 8.18
CA THR A 123 5.50 9.18 8.30
C THR A 123 6.24 9.09 6.97
N ILE A 124 5.75 8.27 6.02
CA ILE A 124 6.35 8.10 4.70
C ILE A 124 6.40 9.41 3.91
N ALA A 125 5.44 10.33 4.12
CA ALA A 125 5.44 11.63 3.48
C ALA A 125 6.70 12.44 3.86
N GLU A 126 7.02 12.51 5.15
CA GLU A 126 8.24 13.16 5.63
C GLU A 126 9.51 12.41 5.17
N ALA A 127 9.48 11.09 5.17
CA ALA A 127 10.59 10.27 4.70
C ALA A 127 10.88 10.51 3.20
N CYS A 128 9.84 10.65 2.35
CA CYS A 128 9.99 11.02 0.94
C CYS A 128 10.57 12.43 0.78
N LEU A 129 10.08 13.44 1.53
CA LEU A 129 10.65 14.79 1.48
C LEU A 129 12.14 14.82 1.81
N LYS A 130 12.60 13.91 2.68
CA LYS A 130 13.99 13.81 3.14
C LYS A 130 14.75 12.64 2.52
N PHE A 131 14.22 11.97 1.49
CA PHE A 131 14.76 10.70 1.00
C PHE A 131 16.25 10.76 0.67
N GLY A 132 16.71 11.75 -0.08
CA GLY A 132 18.13 11.94 -0.39
C GLY A 132 19.00 12.17 0.85
N HIS A 133 18.44 12.82 1.89
CA HIS A 133 19.16 13.14 3.13
C HIS A 133 19.28 11.94 4.09
N ILE A 134 18.33 10.99 4.03
CA ILE A 134 18.31 9.79 4.88
C ILE A 134 18.76 8.52 4.15
N TYR A 135 19.10 8.63 2.87
CA TYR A 135 19.52 7.51 2.05
C TYR A 135 20.80 6.85 2.60
N ARG A 136 20.81 5.53 2.69
CA ARG A 136 21.97 4.74 3.14
C ARG A 136 22.22 3.53 2.25
N ARG A 137 21.17 2.89 1.73
CA ARG A 137 21.24 1.69 0.92
C ARG A 137 20.10 1.67 -0.10
N ALA A 138 20.37 1.15 -1.30
CA ALA A 138 19.33 0.87 -2.29
C ALA A 138 18.45 -0.29 -1.80
N ARG A 139 17.12 -0.11 -1.94
CA ARG A 139 16.09 -1.11 -1.55
C ARG A 139 15.18 -1.46 -2.72
N GLY A 140 15.67 -1.33 -3.93
CA GLY A 140 14.93 -1.57 -5.16
C GLY A 140 15.73 -1.07 -6.35
N MET A 141 15.08 -0.92 -7.49
CA MET A 141 15.74 -0.50 -8.72
C MET A 141 15.38 0.94 -9.12
N TYR A 142 16.38 1.66 -9.61
CA TYR A 142 16.26 3.02 -10.17
C TYR A 142 16.55 2.93 -11.66
N LEU A 143 15.49 2.99 -12.47
CA LEU A 143 15.59 2.90 -13.92
C LEU A 143 15.53 4.29 -14.54
N SER A 144 16.65 4.80 -14.99
CA SER A 144 16.73 6.12 -15.62
C SER A 144 16.30 6.06 -17.09
N ILE A 145 15.56 7.06 -17.54
CA ILE A 145 15.20 7.26 -18.97
C ILE A 145 16.44 7.40 -19.87
N THR A 146 17.60 7.75 -19.30
CA THR A 146 18.87 7.75 -20.03
C THR A 146 19.33 6.35 -20.44
N ARG A 147 18.66 5.31 -19.94
CA ARG A 147 18.89 3.90 -20.30
C ARG A 147 17.83 3.36 -21.26
N LYS A 148 17.01 4.23 -21.85
CA LYS A 148 16.07 3.83 -22.90
C LYS A 148 16.80 3.11 -24.03
N GLY A 149 16.24 2.00 -24.53
CA GLY A 149 16.88 1.05 -25.43
C GLY A 149 17.66 -0.08 -24.73
N HIS A 150 17.85 0.00 -23.39
CA HIS A 150 18.60 -0.96 -22.58
C HIS A 150 17.88 -1.39 -21.28
N VAL A 151 16.58 -1.15 -21.19
CA VAL A 151 15.79 -1.42 -19.96
C VAL A 151 15.88 -2.88 -19.55
N LYS A 152 15.81 -3.79 -20.50
CA LYS A 152 15.90 -5.23 -20.27
C LYS A 152 17.23 -5.65 -19.64
N GLU A 153 18.37 -5.09 -20.11
CA GLU A 153 19.69 -5.35 -19.54
C GLU A 153 19.76 -4.82 -18.11
N VAL A 154 19.19 -3.65 -17.85
CA VAL A 154 19.15 -3.05 -16.50
C VAL A 154 18.35 -3.93 -15.54
N LEU A 155 17.17 -4.42 -15.94
CA LEU A 155 16.34 -5.28 -15.10
C LEU A 155 17.03 -6.61 -14.74
N ARG A 156 17.86 -7.15 -15.61
CA ARG A 156 18.65 -8.37 -15.36
C ARG A 156 19.69 -8.24 -14.26
N ASN A 157 20.05 -7.01 -13.87
CA ASN A 157 20.95 -6.76 -12.73
C ASN A 157 20.28 -7.09 -11.39
N TRP A 158 18.93 -7.23 -11.34
CA TRP A 158 18.26 -7.64 -10.13
C TRP A 158 18.58 -9.11 -9.83
N PRO A 159 19.05 -9.43 -8.60
CA PRO A 159 19.54 -10.77 -8.30
C PRO A 159 18.43 -11.83 -8.20
N VAL A 160 17.21 -11.43 -7.78
CA VAL A 160 16.08 -12.33 -7.64
C VAL A 160 15.41 -12.53 -8.99
N LYS A 161 15.24 -13.78 -9.41
CA LYS A 161 14.64 -14.11 -10.71
C LYS A 161 13.12 -14.28 -10.62
N ASP A 162 12.61 -14.72 -9.49
CA ASP A 162 11.17 -14.92 -9.25
C ASP A 162 10.55 -13.66 -8.63
N VAL A 163 10.54 -12.57 -9.40
CA VAL A 163 9.82 -11.34 -9.02
C VAL A 163 8.36 -11.50 -9.38
N ARG A 164 7.49 -11.37 -8.39
CA ARG A 164 6.03 -11.56 -8.52
C ARG A 164 5.25 -10.26 -8.58
N THR A 165 5.78 -9.21 -7.95
CA THR A 165 5.17 -7.88 -7.99
C THR A 165 6.24 -6.81 -8.08
N VAL A 166 6.08 -5.93 -9.05
CA VAL A 166 6.82 -4.66 -9.14
C VAL A 166 5.86 -3.55 -8.71
N CYS A 167 6.20 -2.78 -7.69
CA CYS A 167 5.52 -1.51 -7.41
C CYS A 167 6.37 -0.38 -8.01
N VAL A 168 5.76 0.42 -8.90
CA VAL A 168 6.49 1.40 -9.70
C VAL A 168 5.86 2.78 -9.67
N THR A 169 6.70 3.79 -9.42
CA THR A 169 6.36 5.22 -9.52
C THR A 169 7.34 5.97 -10.39
N ASP A 170 6.92 7.07 -10.99
CA ASP A 170 7.80 8.08 -11.61
C ASP A 170 8.03 9.29 -10.69
N GLY A 171 7.47 9.26 -9.47
CA GLY A 171 7.58 10.33 -8.48
C GLY A 171 6.83 11.61 -8.85
N GLY A 172 5.94 11.56 -9.85
CA GLY A 172 5.28 12.74 -10.42
C GLY A 172 4.22 13.35 -9.53
N ARG A 173 3.60 12.54 -8.67
CA ARG A 173 2.55 13.00 -7.76
C ARG A 173 2.51 12.19 -6.47
N ILE A 174 3.49 12.40 -5.62
CA ILE A 174 3.59 11.70 -4.34
C ILE A 174 2.56 12.26 -3.35
N LEU A 175 1.56 11.46 -3.02
CA LEU A 175 0.48 11.84 -2.10
C LEU A 175 -0.08 13.25 -2.41
N GLY A 176 -0.26 14.09 -1.39
CA GLY A 176 -0.59 15.51 -1.52
C GLY A 176 0.63 16.44 -1.72
N LEU A 177 1.85 15.89 -1.88
CA LEU A 177 3.12 16.64 -1.92
C LEU A 177 3.54 17.06 -3.34
N GLY A 178 2.97 16.44 -4.37
CA GLY A 178 3.28 16.73 -5.77
C GLY A 178 4.53 16.01 -6.29
N ASP A 179 5.24 16.64 -7.24
CA ASP A 179 6.44 16.07 -7.87
C ASP A 179 7.62 16.03 -6.89
N LEU A 180 8.00 14.84 -6.47
CA LEU A 180 9.18 14.57 -5.64
C LEU A 180 10.30 13.83 -6.40
N GLY A 181 10.13 13.55 -7.69
CA GLY A 181 11.14 12.87 -8.48
C GLY A 181 11.64 11.59 -7.78
N ALA A 182 12.98 11.39 -7.74
CA ALA A 182 13.59 10.19 -7.14
C ALA A 182 13.31 10.01 -5.64
N ASN A 183 12.97 11.08 -4.95
CA ASN A 183 12.56 11.01 -3.55
C ASN A 183 11.24 10.23 -3.38
N GLY A 184 10.43 10.13 -4.44
CA GLY A 184 9.24 9.30 -4.50
C GLY A 184 9.49 7.80 -4.34
N MET A 185 10.73 7.33 -4.47
CA MET A 185 11.08 5.91 -4.25
C MET A 185 10.70 5.39 -2.87
N GLY A 186 10.54 6.25 -1.87
CA GLY A 186 10.04 5.88 -0.56
C GLY A 186 8.66 5.20 -0.61
N ILE A 187 7.79 5.58 -1.55
CA ILE A 187 6.45 5.04 -1.70
C ILE A 187 6.44 3.56 -2.12
N PRO A 188 7.06 3.13 -3.23
CA PRO A 188 7.12 1.71 -3.58
C PRO A 188 7.74 0.84 -2.47
N ILE A 189 8.77 1.35 -1.78
CA ILE A 189 9.39 0.65 -0.64
C ILE A 189 8.35 0.43 0.47
N GLY A 190 7.64 1.47 0.89
CA GLY A 190 6.61 1.38 1.93
C GLY A 190 5.44 0.50 1.51
N LYS A 191 4.94 0.67 0.29
CA LYS A 191 3.85 -0.18 -0.26
C LYS A 191 4.20 -1.66 -0.17
N LEU A 192 5.36 -2.07 -0.65
CA LEU A 192 5.74 -3.48 -0.66
C LEU A 192 6.03 -4.03 0.75
N GLN A 193 6.45 -3.18 1.70
CA GLN A 193 6.47 -3.58 3.11
C GLN A 193 5.08 -3.92 3.64
N LEU A 194 4.05 -3.16 3.23
CA LEU A 194 2.67 -3.42 3.62
C LEU A 194 2.08 -4.69 2.98
N TYR A 195 2.50 -5.07 1.76
CA TYR A 195 2.13 -6.36 1.17
C TYR A 195 2.47 -7.52 2.10
N THR A 196 3.67 -7.48 2.70
CA THR A 196 4.09 -8.51 3.65
C THR A 196 3.44 -8.32 5.02
N ALA A 197 3.50 -7.11 5.56
CA ALA A 197 3.03 -6.85 6.92
C ALA A 197 1.52 -7.03 7.10
N CYS A 198 0.71 -6.64 6.11
CA CYS A 198 -0.75 -6.68 6.21
C CYS A 198 -1.35 -7.98 5.68
N ALA A 199 -0.81 -8.52 4.58
CA ALA A 199 -1.39 -9.69 3.92
C ALA A 199 -0.47 -10.93 3.91
N GLY A 200 0.76 -10.82 4.43
CA GLY A 200 1.71 -11.93 4.47
C GLY A 200 2.27 -12.33 3.11
N VAL A 201 2.33 -11.42 2.12
CA VAL A 201 2.99 -11.72 0.85
C VAL A 201 4.49 -11.95 1.09
N PRO A 202 5.10 -13.03 0.59
CA PRO A 202 6.54 -13.26 0.74
C PRO A 202 7.37 -12.10 0.19
N PRO A 203 8.27 -11.47 0.99
CA PRO A 203 8.95 -10.25 0.60
C PRO A 203 9.96 -10.44 -0.54
N GLN A 204 10.51 -11.64 -0.71
CA GLN A 204 11.57 -11.93 -1.69
C GLN A 204 11.10 -11.78 -3.15
N GLY A 205 9.78 -11.91 -3.41
CA GLY A 205 9.20 -11.71 -4.74
C GLY A 205 8.74 -10.28 -5.02
N LEU A 206 9.02 -9.32 -4.13
CA LEU A 206 8.56 -7.94 -4.21
C LEU A 206 9.71 -7.00 -4.62
N LEU A 207 9.50 -6.20 -5.67
CA LEU A 207 10.54 -5.31 -6.21
C LEU A 207 10.03 -3.85 -6.27
N PRO A 208 10.50 -2.97 -5.38
CA PRO A 208 10.25 -1.53 -5.50
C PRO A 208 11.03 -0.95 -6.69
N MET A 209 10.38 -0.11 -7.51
CA MET A 209 11.00 0.53 -8.66
C MET A 209 10.66 2.01 -8.77
N TYR A 210 11.65 2.77 -9.18
CA TYR A 210 11.50 4.17 -9.57
C TYR A 210 11.93 4.37 -11.02
N LEU A 211 11.03 4.92 -11.85
CA LEU A 211 11.33 5.33 -13.22
C LEU A 211 11.79 6.79 -13.24
N ASP A 212 13.09 6.99 -13.31
CA ASP A 212 13.67 8.32 -13.27
C ASP A 212 13.61 9.02 -14.65
N ALA A 213 12.57 9.78 -14.84
CA ALA A 213 12.39 10.63 -16.02
C ALA A 213 12.72 12.12 -15.74
N GLY A 214 13.35 12.42 -14.60
CA GLY A 214 13.60 13.78 -14.15
C GLY A 214 12.47 14.35 -13.29
N THR A 215 12.55 15.62 -12.94
CA THR A 215 11.56 16.32 -12.08
C THR A 215 11.43 17.78 -12.48
N ASN A 216 10.22 18.33 -12.34
CA ASN A 216 9.96 19.76 -12.51
C ASN A 216 10.07 20.54 -11.18
N ASN A 217 10.38 19.85 -10.07
CA ASN A 217 10.55 20.46 -8.74
C ASN A 217 11.91 21.17 -8.63
N GLN A 218 11.89 22.50 -8.71
CA GLN A 218 13.09 23.33 -8.66
C GLN A 218 13.86 23.21 -7.35
N ALA A 219 13.18 22.96 -6.23
CA ALA A 219 13.84 22.78 -4.93
C ALA A 219 14.73 21.53 -4.97
N LEU A 220 14.23 20.43 -5.56
CA LEU A 220 15.02 19.18 -5.73
C LEU A 220 16.15 19.34 -6.74
N LEU A 221 15.92 20.04 -7.86
CA LEU A 221 16.98 20.29 -8.86
C LEU A 221 18.15 21.08 -8.26
N ASN A 222 17.89 21.91 -7.25
CA ASN A 222 18.88 22.73 -6.56
C ASN A 222 19.45 22.06 -5.29
N ASP A 223 18.85 20.98 -4.79
CA ASP A 223 19.34 20.26 -3.62
C ASP A 223 20.59 19.42 -3.98
N PRO A 224 21.78 19.68 -3.40
CA PRO A 224 22.96 18.89 -3.66
C PRO A 224 22.82 17.40 -3.26
N LEU A 225 21.90 17.05 -2.37
CA LEU A 225 21.64 15.69 -1.91
C LEU A 225 20.55 14.96 -2.70
N TYR A 226 19.94 15.61 -3.70
CA TYR A 226 18.97 14.94 -4.56
C TYR A 226 19.64 13.85 -5.41
N LEU A 227 19.07 12.64 -5.38
CA LEU A 227 19.66 11.43 -5.97
C LEU A 227 19.17 11.12 -7.39
N GLY A 228 18.16 11.84 -7.91
CA GLY A 228 17.60 11.62 -9.24
C GLY A 228 18.30 12.42 -10.34
N LEU A 229 17.81 12.24 -11.56
CA LEU A 229 18.21 13.02 -12.72
C LEU A 229 17.90 14.52 -12.53
N ARG A 230 18.94 15.35 -12.64
CA ARG A 230 18.82 16.82 -12.50
C ARG A 230 18.43 17.46 -13.83
N ARG A 231 17.23 17.12 -14.31
CA ARG A 231 16.66 17.70 -15.52
C ARG A 231 15.13 17.77 -15.42
N PRO A 232 14.48 18.67 -16.16
CA PRO A 232 13.02 18.69 -16.29
C PRO A 232 12.50 17.37 -16.85
N ARG A 233 11.23 17.06 -16.53
CA ARG A 233 10.51 15.91 -17.10
C ARG A 233 10.44 16.01 -18.62
N PRO A 234 10.51 14.89 -19.34
CA PRO A 234 10.42 14.86 -20.79
C PRO A 234 9.00 15.15 -21.28
N SER A 235 8.82 15.22 -22.60
CA SER A 235 7.49 15.23 -23.17
C SER A 235 6.70 13.95 -22.83
N THR A 236 5.38 14.04 -22.80
CA THR A 236 4.49 12.88 -22.58
C THR A 236 4.79 11.72 -23.54
N GLY A 237 5.06 12.04 -24.82
CA GLY A 237 5.39 11.00 -25.82
C GLY A 237 6.70 10.26 -25.50
N GLU A 238 7.72 10.96 -25.04
CA GLU A 238 9.00 10.35 -24.65
C GLU A 238 8.84 9.52 -23.38
N LEU A 239 8.07 10.02 -22.39
CA LEU A 239 7.75 9.29 -21.16
C LEU A 239 7.02 7.99 -21.47
N TYR A 240 5.96 8.05 -22.27
CA TYR A 240 5.16 6.85 -22.60
C TYR A 240 5.96 5.82 -23.39
N ALA A 241 6.80 6.25 -24.33
CA ALA A 241 7.68 5.33 -25.03
C ALA A 241 8.72 4.66 -24.09
N PHE A 242 9.14 5.33 -23.03
CA PHE A 242 9.98 4.73 -22.00
C PHE A 242 9.20 3.74 -21.11
N VAL A 243 7.96 4.07 -20.75
CA VAL A 243 7.08 3.17 -20.00
C VAL A 243 6.69 1.94 -20.82
N ASP A 244 6.48 2.09 -22.15
CA ASP A 244 6.23 0.95 -23.05
C ASP A 244 7.41 -0.04 -22.99
N GLU A 245 8.63 0.43 -23.18
CA GLU A 245 9.83 -0.41 -23.10
C GLU A 245 9.97 -1.06 -21.70
N PHE A 246 9.67 -0.30 -20.64
CA PHE A 246 9.69 -0.84 -19.27
C PHE A 246 8.69 -1.99 -19.10
N VAL A 247 7.44 -1.82 -19.51
CA VAL A 247 6.40 -2.84 -19.37
C VAL A 247 6.76 -4.10 -20.17
N GLU A 248 7.22 -3.94 -21.41
CA GLU A 248 7.68 -5.05 -22.24
C GLU A 248 8.85 -5.79 -21.60
N ALA A 249 9.85 -5.06 -21.14
CA ALA A 249 11.04 -5.63 -20.50
C ALA A 249 10.70 -6.36 -19.19
N VAL A 250 9.77 -5.84 -18.36
CA VAL A 250 9.30 -6.53 -17.14
C VAL A 250 8.65 -7.86 -17.49
N GLN A 251 7.77 -7.90 -18.49
CA GLN A 251 7.09 -9.15 -18.89
C GLN A 251 8.07 -10.18 -19.49
N GLU A 252 9.17 -9.74 -20.10
CA GLU A 252 10.19 -10.65 -20.63
C GLU A 252 11.17 -11.16 -19.54
N VAL A 253 11.56 -10.31 -18.60
CA VAL A 253 12.53 -10.66 -17.55
C VAL A 253 11.86 -11.35 -16.36
N PHE A 254 10.63 -10.96 -16.05
CA PHE A 254 9.81 -11.46 -14.95
C PHE A 254 8.40 -11.83 -15.47
N PRO A 255 8.23 -12.96 -16.18
CA PRO A 255 7.01 -13.27 -16.94
C PRO A 255 5.74 -13.45 -16.08
N ASP A 256 5.89 -13.75 -14.80
CA ASP A 256 4.77 -13.91 -13.86
C ASP A 256 4.54 -12.69 -12.96
N CYS A 257 5.20 -11.57 -13.30
CA CYS A 257 5.16 -10.36 -12.49
C CYS A 257 3.88 -9.55 -12.76
N CYS A 258 3.26 -9.09 -11.67
CA CYS A 258 2.25 -8.05 -11.71
C CYS A 258 2.91 -6.67 -11.58
N ILE A 259 2.46 -5.69 -12.36
CA ILE A 259 2.92 -4.30 -12.27
C ILE A 259 1.88 -3.48 -11.52
N HIS A 260 2.24 -3.01 -10.32
CA HIS A 260 1.49 -2.08 -9.50
C HIS A 260 1.97 -0.65 -9.78
N PHE A 261 1.17 0.13 -10.51
CA PHE A 261 1.42 1.55 -10.74
C PHE A 261 0.98 2.38 -9.55
N GLU A 262 1.84 3.30 -9.07
CA GLU A 262 1.63 4.07 -7.86
C GLU A 262 2.13 5.51 -8.00
N ASP A 263 1.35 6.49 -7.52
CA ASP A 263 1.72 7.92 -7.44
C ASP A 263 2.18 8.55 -8.77
N TRP A 264 1.52 8.20 -9.86
CA TRP A 264 1.66 8.86 -11.16
C TRP A 264 0.80 10.12 -11.22
N THR A 265 1.12 11.08 -12.12
CA THR A 265 0.21 12.21 -12.33
C THR A 265 -1.16 11.71 -12.78
N GLY A 266 -2.22 12.44 -12.42
CA GLY A 266 -3.55 11.91 -12.63
C GLY A 266 -3.89 11.54 -14.08
N SER A 267 -3.44 12.34 -15.07
CA SER A 267 -3.62 12.04 -16.49
C SER A 267 -2.83 10.81 -16.92
N ASP A 268 -1.59 10.68 -16.43
CA ASP A 268 -0.73 9.55 -16.75
C ASP A 268 -1.26 8.26 -16.12
N ALA A 269 -1.72 8.31 -14.85
CA ALA A 269 -2.32 7.17 -14.16
C ALA A 269 -3.49 6.56 -14.95
N VAL A 270 -4.44 7.41 -15.40
CA VAL A 270 -5.60 6.96 -16.20
C VAL A 270 -5.15 6.41 -17.56
N HIS A 271 -4.23 7.11 -18.24
CA HIS A 271 -3.75 6.69 -19.55
C HIS A 271 -3.00 5.35 -19.49
N LEU A 272 -2.09 5.18 -18.53
CA LEU A 272 -1.29 3.97 -18.38
C LEU A 272 -2.17 2.77 -17.98
N LEU A 273 -3.12 2.96 -17.06
CA LEU A 273 -4.06 1.91 -16.72
C LEU A 273 -4.89 1.47 -17.95
N ALA A 274 -5.46 2.42 -18.69
CA ALA A 274 -6.23 2.11 -19.91
C ALA A 274 -5.37 1.42 -20.98
N ARG A 275 -4.08 1.79 -21.10
CA ARG A 275 -3.15 1.25 -22.09
C ARG A 275 -2.75 -0.20 -21.83
N TYR A 276 -2.63 -0.62 -20.54
CA TYR A 276 -2.02 -1.89 -20.18
C TYR A 276 -2.96 -2.89 -19.51
N ARG A 277 -4.08 -2.48 -18.91
CA ARG A 277 -4.95 -3.36 -18.11
C ARG A 277 -5.44 -4.62 -18.82
N ASP A 278 -5.59 -4.56 -20.15
CA ASP A 278 -6.05 -5.69 -20.97
C ASP A 278 -4.90 -6.47 -21.62
N LYS A 279 -3.65 -6.01 -21.47
CA LYS A 279 -2.47 -6.59 -22.13
C LYS A 279 -1.59 -7.37 -21.18
N VAL A 280 -1.39 -6.88 -19.97
CA VAL A 280 -0.50 -7.45 -18.96
C VAL A 280 -1.17 -7.53 -17.60
N CYS A 281 -0.60 -8.32 -16.69
CA CYS A 281 -1.03 -8.30 -15.30
C CYS A 281 -0.58 -6.99 -14.66
N CYS A 282 -1.49 -6.03 -14.51
CA CYS A 282 -1.20 -4.74 -13.87
C CYS A 282 -2.44 -4.12 -13.26
N TYR A 283 -2.23 -3.17 -12.36
CA TYR A 283 -3.26 -2.30 -11.80
C TYR A 283 -2.67 -0.97 -11.33
N ASN A 284 -3.54 -0.01 -11.03
CA ASN A 284 -3.17 1.26 -10.41
C ASN A 284 -3.91 1.41 -9.09
N ASP A 285 -3.16 1.54 -7.98
CA ASP A 285 -3.77 1.58 -6.64
C ASP A 285 -4.46 2.90 -6.34
N ASP A 286 -3.96 4.03 -6.86
CA ASP A 286 -4.60 5.35 -6.69
C ASP A 286 -6.00 5.39 -7.30
N ILE A 287 -6.25 4.59 -8.36
CA ILE A 287 -7.52 4.50 -9.07
C ILE A 287 -8.35 3.35 -8.48
N GLN A 288 -7.85 2.11 -8.58
CA GLN A 288 -8.63 0.90 -8.29
C GLN A 288 -8.65 0.58 -6.79
N GLY A 289 -7.52 0.72 -6.09
CA GLY A 289 -7.45 0.50 -4.64
C GLY A 289 -8.26 1.54 -3.88
N THR A 290 -8.09 2.83 -4.23
CA THR A 290 -8.87 3.92 -3.62
C THR A 290 -10.35 3.78 -3.93
N GLY A 291 -10.72 3.37 -5.15
CA GLY A 291 -12.10 3.04 -5.51
C GLY A 291 -12.66 1.91 -4.66
N SER A 292 -11.89 0.85 -4.48
CA SER A 292 -12.30 -0.34 -3.72
C SER A 292 -12.50 -0.04 -2.23
N VAL A 293 -11.59 0.67 -1.57
CA VAL A 293 -11.75 1.02 -0.16
C VAL A 293 -12.92 1.99 0.06
N THR A 294 -13.15 2.92 -0.87
CA THR A 294 -14.32 3.82 -0.82
C THR A 294 -15.62 3.05 -0.98
N LEU A 295 -15.67 2.10 -1.92
CA LEU A 295 -16.81 1.20 -2.12
C LEU A 295 -17.06 0.33 -0.87
N ALA A 296 -16.00 -0.17 -0.22
CA ALA A 296 -16.13 -0.93 1.02
C ALA A 296 -16.80 -0.10 2.13
N GLY A 297 -16.36 1.15 2.31
CA GLY A 297 -16.96 2.08 3.25
C GLY A 297 -18.43 2.37 2.92
N LEU A 298 -18.78 2.54 1.63
CA LEU A 298 -20.16 2.68 1.18
C LEU A 298 -20.98 1.44 1.54
N ILE A 299 -20.51 0.23 1.21
CA ILE A 299 -21.22 -1.03 1.52
C ILE A 299 -21.44 -1.17 3.04
N ALA A 300 -20.41 -0.85 3.85
CA ALA A 300 -20.53 -0.85 5.31
C ALA A 300 -21.58 0.17 5.81
N ALA A 301 -21.59 1.39 5.24
CA ALA A 301 -22.61 2.40 5.57
C ALA A 301 -24.02 1.94 5.17
N LEU A 302 -24.17 1.22 4.06
CA LEU A 302 -25.45 0.68 3.60
C LEU A 302 -25.98 -0.44 4.51
N LYS A 303 -25.14 -1.15 5.26
CA LYS A 303 -25.60 -2.07 6.31
C LYS A 303 -26.36 -1.33 7.44
N VAL A 304 -26.02 -0.05 7.67
CA VAL A 304 -26.71 0.79 8.67
C VAL A 304 -28.01 1.38 8.11
N THR A 305 -28.02 1.78 6.82
CA THR A 305 -29.19 2.42 6.19
C THR A 305 -30.18 1.43 5.59
N GLY A 306 -29.76 0.18 5.34
CA GLY A 306 -30.58 -0.86 4.69
C GLY A 306 -30.73 -0.69 3.18
N GLY A 307 -29.96 0.21 2.54
CA GLY A 307 -30.00 0.47 1.10
C GLY A 307 -29.12 -0.46 0.26
N LYS A 308 -29.16 -0.26 -1.06
CA LYS A 308 -28.24 -0.89 -2.04
C LYS A 308 -27.40 0.16 -2.74
N SER A 309 -26.26 -0.23 -3.29
CA SER A 309 -25.38 0.72 -4.00
C SER A 309 -26.09 1.36 -5.19
N ARG A 310 -26.87 0.60 -5.93
CA ARG A 310 -27.64 1.07 -7.11
C ARG A 310 -28.73 2.10 -6.79
N ASP A 311 -29.15 2.21 -5.53
CA ASP A 311 -30.19 3.15 -5.11
C ASP A 311 -29.59 4.49 -4.63
N GLN A 312 -28.24 4.59 -4.57
CA GLN A 312 -27.57 5.76 -4.05
C GLN A 312 -27.41 6.85 -5.12
N ARG A 313 -27.60 8.09 -4.70
CA ARG A 313 -27.21 9.28 -5.47
C ARG A 313 -25.98 9.89 -4.83
N ILE A 314 -24.92 10.03 -5.61
CA ILE A 314 -23.59 10.37 -5.10
C ILE A 314 -23.16 11.70 -5.71
N VAL A 315 -22.68 12.61 -4.87
CA VAL A 315 -22.00 13.83 -5.31
C VAL A 315 -20.53 13.74 -4.90
N PHE A 316 -19.65 13.92 -5.88
CA PHE A 316 -18.22 14.08 -5.66
C PHE A 316 -17.86 15.55 -5.64
N LEU A 317 -17.13 16.00 -4.63
CA LEU A 317 -16.37 17.24 -4.64
C LEU A 317 -14.94 16.91 -5.06
N GLY A 318 -14.61 17.22 -6.28
CA GLY A 318 -13.46 16.77 -7.04
C GLY A 318 -13.90 16.00 -8.28
N ALA A 319 -13.26 16.29 -9.42
CA ALA A 319 -13.52 15.63 -10.70
C ALA A 319 -12.21 15.29 -11.43
N GLY A 320 -11.13 15.10 -10.68
CA GLY A 320 -9.85 14.62 -11.17
C GLY A 320 -9.84 13.10 -11.41
N SER A 321 -8.71 12.56 -11.83
CA SER A 321 -8.53 11.13 -12.14
C SER A 321 -8.91 10.21 -10.99
N ALA A 322 -8.57 10.54 -9.75
CA ALA A 322 -8.98 9.77 -8.57
C ALA A 322 -10.51 9.71 -8.47
N ALA A 323 -11.20 10.87 -8.51
CA ALA A 323 -12.66 10.91 -8.49
C ALA A 323 -13.30 10.06 -9.60
N ILE A 324 -12.77 10.16 -10.82
CA ILE A 324 -13.24 9.38 -11.98
C ILE A 324 -13.03 7.88 -11.76
N GLY A 325 -11.87 7.49 -11.23
CA GLY A 325 -11.57 6.08 -10.93
C GLY A 325 -12.51 5.51 -9.86
N LEU A 326 -12.72 6.26 -8.77
CA LEU A 326 -13.68 5.91 -7.72
C LEU A 326 -15.09 5.77 -8.28
N ALA A 327 -15.55 6.76 -9.02
CA ALA A 327 -16.87 6.77 -9.64
C ALA A 327 -17.05 5.60 -10.61
N GLY A 328 -16.03 5.29 -11.41
CA GLY A 328 -16.03 4.16 -12.34
C GLY A 328 -16.21 2.82 -11.60
N LEU A 329 -15.48 2.60 -10.50
CA LEU A 329 -15.60 1.36 -9.73
C LEU A 329 -16.96 1.26 -9.01
N ILE A 330 -17.46 2.36 -8.44
CA ILE A 330 -18.80 2.40 -7.84
C ILE A 330 -19.89 2.14 -8.91
N ALA A 331 -19.78 2.76 -10.09
CA ALA A 331 -20.69 2.50 -11.20
C ALA A 331 -20.64 1.03 -11.64
N SER A 332 -19.45 0.42 -11.71
CA SER A 332 -19.30 -1.01 -12.02
C SER A 332 -19.96 -1.91 -10.96
N ALA A 333 -19.88 -1.55 -9.68
CA ALA A 333 -20.60 -2.26 -8.62
C ALA A 333 -22.13 -2.12 -8.76
N MET A 334 -22.63 -0.92 -9.10
CA MET A 334 -24.05 -0.71 -9.39
C MET A 334 -24.53 -1.53 -10.61
N VAL A 335 -23.67 -1.71 -11.62
CA VAL A 335 -23.96 -2.57 -12.79
C VAL A 335 -24.06 -4.04 -12.35
N GLN A 336 -23.21 -4.53 -11.46
CA GLN A 336 -23.34 -5.89 -10.90
C GLN A 336 -24.65 -6.07 -10.12
N GLU A 337 -25.20 -5.00 -9.57
CA GLU A 337 -26.52 -4.99 -8.92
C GLU A 337 -27.70 -4.81 -9.89
N GLY A 338 -27.45 -4.76 -11.21
CA GLY A 338 -28.43 -4.81 -12.28
C GLY A 338 -28.76 -3.49 -12.97
N LEU A 339 -28.03 -2.40 -12.76
CA LEU A 339 -28.16 -1.18 -13.55
C LEU A 339 -27.43 -1.31 -14.89
N SER A 340 -27.87 -0.53 -15.90
CA SER A 340 -27.01 -0.26 -17.05
C SER A 340 -25.84 0.66 -16.65
N LEU A 341 -24.72 0.61 -17.36
CA LEU A 341 -23.60 1.53 -17.07
C LEU A 341 -24.02 3.00 -17.15
N LYS A 342 -24.87 3.33 -18.14
CA LYS A 342 -25.41 4.69 -18.30
C LYS A 342 -26.25 5.12 -17.09
N ASP A 343 -27.11 4.24 -16.58
CA ASP A 343 -27.95 4.55 -15.42
C ASP A 343 -27.11 4.63 -14.13
N ALA A 344 -26.10 3.78 -13.99
CA ALA A 344 -25.16 3.83 -12.87
C ALA A 344 -24.37 5.15 -12.89
N GLN A 345 -23.85 5.57 -14.04
CA GLN A 345 -23.17 6.87 -14.19
C GLN A 345 -24.11 8.05 -13.91
N ALA A 346 -25.39 7.95 -14.30
CA ALA A 346 -26.39 8.99 -14.03
C ALA A 346 -26.69 9.20 -12.53
N GLN A 347 -26.39 8.22 -11.67
CA GLN A 347 -26.50 8.35 -10.21
C GLN A 347 -25.32 9.14 -9.59
N ILE A 348 -24.28 9.46 -10.37
CA ILE A 348 -23.05 10.07 -9.87
C ILE A 348 -22.88 11.43 -10.51
N SER A 349 -22.89 12.50 -9.73
CA SER A 349 -22.61 13.87 -10.16
C SER A 349 -21.26 14.33 -9.59
N MET A 350 -20.56 15.19 -10.32
CA MET A 350 -19.24 15.68 -9.93
C MET A 350 -19.18 17.21 -9.93
N PHE A 351 -18.40 17.74 -9.00
CA PHE A 351 -18.20 19.16 -8.81
C PHE A 351 -16.69 19.45 -8.79
N ASP A 352 -16.22 20.27 -9.72
CA ASP A 352 -14.81 20.68 -9.79
C ASP A 352 -14.62 22.17 -9.40
N VAL A 353 -13.42 22.69 -9.59
CA VAL A 353 -13.07 24.09 -9.29
C VAL A 353 -13.95 25.10 -10.07
N ASN A 354 -14.50 24.72 -11.23
CA ASN A 354 -15.38 25.54 -12.07
C ASN A 354 -16.87 25.32 -11.76
N GLY A 355 -17.22 24.39 -10.88
CA GLY A 355 -18.57 24.05 -10.46
C GLY A 355 -19.05 22.66 -10.87
N LEU A 356 -20.36 22.48 -10.90
CA LEU A 356 -21.00 21.22 -11.28
C LEU A 356 -20.67 20.86 -12.74
N LEU A 357 -20.33 19.60 -12.98
CA LEU A 357 -20.16 19.09 -14.35
C LEU A 357 -21.55 19.00 -15.01
N GLU A 358 -21.71 19.71 -16.12
CA GLU A 358 -22.95 19.69 -16.91
C GLU A 358 -22.61 19.75 -18.44
N PRO A 359 -23.53 19.30 -19.32
CA PRO A 359 -23.20 19.11 -20.73
C PRO A 359 -22.88 20.39 -21.54
N GLY A 360 -23.26 21.57 -21.02
CA GLY A 360 -22.95 22.87 -21.67
C GLY A 360 -21.51 23.36 -21.45
N ARG A 361 -20.76 22.72 -20.55
CA ARG A 361 -19.36 23.09 -20.28
C ARG A 361 -18.45 22.65 -21.41
N THR A 362 -17.59 23.56 -21.89
CA THR A 362 -16.63 23.33 -22.97
C THR A 362 -15.21 22.99 -22.46
N ASP A 363 -14.98 23.07 -21.16
CA ASP A 363 -13.69 22.85 -20.49
C ASP A 363 -13.53 21.43 -19.92
N LEU A 364 -14.49 20.52 -20.21
CA LEU A 364 -14.47 19.15 -19.70
C LEU A 364 -13.49 18.26 -20.46
N PHE A 365 -12.71 17.50 -19.71
CA PHE A 365 -11.94 16.39 -20.26
C PHE A 365 -12.87 15.24 -20.71
N ASP A 366 -12.43 14.42 -21.66
CA ASP A 366 -13.23 13.30 -22.17
C ASP A 366 -13.66 12.31 -21.08
N PHE A 367 -12.79 12.04 -20.10
CA PHE A 367 -13.10 11.15 -18.98
C PHE A 367 -14.14 11.72 -17.99
N GLN A 368 -14.40 13.04 -18.00
CA GLN A 368 -15.41 13.69 -17.17
C GLN A 368 -16.79 13.68 -17.81
N LYS A 369 -16.87 13.65 -19.16
CA LYS A 369 -18.12 13.74 -19.91
C LYS A 369 -19.20 12.73 -19.50
N PRO A 370 -18.87 11.45 -19.15
CA PRO A 370 -19.87 10.50 -18.69
C PRO A 370 -20.60 10.92 -17.40
N TYR A 371 -20.05 11.85 -16.62
CA TYR A 371 -20.58 12.35 -15.36
C TYR A 371 -21.13 13.79 -15.46
N ALA A 372 -21.17 14.35 -16.66
CA ALA A 372 -21.79 15.62 -16.95
C ALA A 372 -23.28 15.41 -17.24
N HIS A 373 -24.14 15.70 -16.28
CA HIS A 373 -25.58 15.47 -16.40
C HIS A 373 -26.36 16.78 -16.60
N PRO A 374 -27.60 16.75 -17.17
CA PRO A 374 -28.40 17.95 -17.42
C PRO A 374 -28.91 18.56 -16.11
N HIS A 375 -28.05 19.38 -15.50
CA HIS A 375 -28.33 20.21 -14.35
C HIS A 375 -28.18 21.69 -14.71
N ALA A 376 -28.77 22.58 -13.93
CA ALA A 376 -28.48 24.01 -14.03
C ALA A 376 -27.02 24.27 -13.63
N PRO A 377 -26.25 25.08 -14.38
CA PRO A 377 -24.91 25.47 -13.99
C PRO A 377 -24.86 26.02 -12.59
N SER A 378 -23.94 25.56 -11.75
CA SER A 378 -23.81 26.02 -10.37
C SER A 378 -22.37 25.90 -9.88
N ARG A 379 -21.95 26.92 -9.11
CA ARG A 379 -20.70 26.92 -8.33
C ARG A 379 -20.96 26.83 -6.83
N ASP A 380 -22.23 26.71 -6.42
CA ASP A 380 -22.63 26.55 -5.02
C ASP A 380 -22.92 25.08 -4.72
N LEU A 381 -22.07 24.45 -3.93
CA LEU A 381 -22.21 23.06 -3.54
C LEU A 381 -23.49 22.82 -2.73
N VAL A 382 -23.94 23.77 -1.89
CA VAL A 382 -25.19 23.63 -1.11
C VAL A 382 -26.39 23.62 -2.04
N ALA A 383 -26.43 24.53 -3.03
CA ALA A 383 -27.49 24.55 -4.04
C ALA A 383 -27.51 23.25 -4.86
N CYS A 384 -26.34 22.72 -5.22
CA CYS A 384 -26.23 21.44 -5.91
C CYS A 384 -26.78 20.28 -5.06
N ILE A 385 -26.42 20.22 -3.76
CA ILE A 385 -26.92 19.19 -2.84
C ILE A 385 -28.47 19.28 -2.73
N GLN A 386 -29.03 20.48 -2.63
CA GLN A 386 -30.48 20.67 -2.54
C GLN A 386 -31.21 20.24 -3.83
N SER A 387 -30.60 20.46 -4.98
CA SER A 387 -31.17 20.10 -6.29
C SER A 387 -31.05 18.60 -6.58
N ILE A 388 -29.85 18.02 -6.41
CA ILE A 388 -29.53 16.62 -6.73
C ILE A 388 -30.10 15.68 -5.66
N LYS A 389 -30.17 16.14 -4.40
CA LYS A 389 -30.59 15.37 -3.22
C LYS A 389 -29.76 14.09 -3.05
N PRO A 390 -28.44 14.19 -2.93
CA PRO A 390 -27.59 13.02 -2.80
C PRO A 390 -27.79 12.33 -1.45
N THR A 391 -27.57 11.03 -1.46
CA THR A 391 -27.51 10.19 -0.24
C THR A 391 -26.09 10.11 0.30
N MET A 392 -25.10 10.32 -0.57
CA MET A 392 -23.69 10.27 -0.26
C MET A 392 -22.93 11.48 -0.85
N LEU A 393 -22.02 12.05 -0.05
CA LEU A 393 -21.10 13.10 -0.44
C LEU A 393 -19.66 12.61 -0.25
N ILE A 394 -18.85 12.69 -1.31
CA ILE A 394 -17.46 12.24 -1.30
C ILE A 394 -16.56 13.43 -1.66
N GLY A 395 -15.59 13.74 -0.81
CA GLY A 395 -14.56 14.74 -1.03
C GLY A 395 -13.25 14.09 -1.47
N VAL A 396 -12.76 14.50 -2.65
CA VAL A 396 -11.47 14.13 -3.24
C VAL A 396 -10.89 15.34 -3.98
N SER A 397 -11.04 16.51 -3.36
CA SER A 397 -10.76 17.81 -3.97
C SER A 397 -9.32 18.30 -3.74
N THR A 398 -8.59 17.70 -2.79
CA THR A 398 -7.30 18.19 -2.26
C THR A 398 -7.39 19.61 -1.64
N VAL A 399 -8.62 20.11 -1.41
CA VAL A 399 -8.88 21.44 -0.79
C VAL A 399 -9.61 21.24 0.54
N GLY A 400 -8.89 21.51 1.62
CA GLY A 400 -9.42 21.33 2.97
C GLY A 400 -10.59 22.26 3.30
N LYS A 401 -11.41 21.83 4.28
CA LYS A 401 -12.51 22.61 4.87
C LYS A 401 -13.62 23.02 3.89
N THR A 402 -13.77 22.28 2.80
CA THR A 402 -14.80 22.54 1.79
C THR A 402 -16.16 21.95 2.16
N PHE A 403 -16.22 20.91 3.02
CA PHE A 403 -17.47 20.46 3.62
C PHE A 403 -17.81 21.34 4.82
N THR A 404 -18.27 22.53 4.52
CA THR A 404 -18.65 23.52 5.53
C THR A 404 -19.90 23.10 6.30
N ARG A 405 -20.18 23.78 7.41
CA ARG A 405 -21.40 23.54 8.20
C ARG A 405 -22.69 23.56 7.35
N PRO A 406 -22.94 24.55 6.45
CA PRO A 406 -24.11 24.53 5.57
C PRO A 406 -24.20 23.28 4.67
N VAL A 407 -23.05 22.76 4.19
CA VAL A 407 -22.97 21.55 3.36
C VAL A 407 -23.39 20.33 4.16
N VAL A 408 -22.82 20.10 5.33
CA VAL A 408 -23.15 18.95 6.19
C VAL A 408 -24.60 19.03 6.70
N GLU A 409 -25.07 20.21 7.07
CA GLU A 409 -26.47 20.42 7.47
C GLU A 409 -27.45 20.17 6.30
N ALA A 410 -27.09 20.53 5.06
CA ALA A 410 -27.90 20.24 3.88
C ALA A 410 -28.03 18.73 3.65
N MET A 411 -26.94 17.99 3.74
CA MET A 411 -26.96 16.52 3.69
C MET A 411 -27.82 15.90 4.79
N SER A 412 -27.75 16.44 6.02
CA SER A 412 -28.49 15.95 7.20
C SER A 412 -29.98 16.28 7.17
N ARG A 413 -30.39 17.31 6.42
CA ARG A 413 -31.81 17.62 6.18
C ARG A 413 -32.45 16.65 5.17
N LEU A 414 -31.66 16.16 4.22
CA LEU A 414 -32.13 15.28 3.15
C LEU A 414 -32.11 13.80 3.54
N ASN A 415 -31.27 13.42 4.50
CA ASN A 415 -31.00 12.04 4.86
C ASN A 415 -31.04 11.86 6.39
N ASP A 416 -31.67 10.79 6.85
CA ASP A 416 -31.65 10.43 8.28
C ASP A 416 -30.24 10.02 8.73
N ARG A 417 -29.50 9.35 7.85
CA ARG A 417 -28.11 8.94 8.05
C ARG A 417 -27.29 9.33 6.81
N PRO A 418 -26.84 10.60 6.71
CA PRO A 418 -26.05 11.06 5.57
C PRO A 418 -24.69 10.37 5.54
N ILE A 419 -24.27 9.88 4.37
CA ILE A 419 -22.94 9.30 4.14
C ILE A 419 -22.01 10.44 3.70
N ILE A 420 -20.94 10.71 4.48
CA ILE A 420 -20.01 11.83 4.26
C ILE A 420 -18.59 11.29 4.33
N PHE A 421 -17.92 11.23 3.20
CA PHE A 421 -16.53 10.76 3.09
C PHE A 421 -15.61 11.91 2.70
N ALA A 422 -14.72 12.30 3.61
CA ALA A 422 -13.70 13.35 3.43
C ALA A 422 -12.34 12.67 3.15
N LEU A 423 -12.07 12.33 1.89
CA LEU A 423 -10.99 11.42 1.52
C LEU A 423 -9.67 12.11 1.14
N SER A 424 -9.65 13.45 1.06
CA SER A 424 -8.41 14.18 0.76
C SER A 424 -7.40 14.06 1.89
N ASN A 425 -6.14 13.89 1.55
CA ASN A 425 -5.00 13.84 2.46
C ASN A 425 -3.89 14.83 2.01
N PRO A 426 -2.99 15.27 2.91
CA PRO A 426 -2.96 15.01 4.36
C PRO A 426 -4.10 15.70 5.14
N THR A 427 -4.04 15.67 6.47
CA THR A 427 -5.11 16.14 7.38
C THR A 427 -5.59 17.57 7.08
N GLU A 428 -4.69 18.47 6.68
CA GLU A 428 -4.99 19.87 6.32
C GLU A 428 -5.85 19.97 5.06
N HIS A 429 -5.83 18.96 4.22
CA HIS A 429 -6.60 18.88 2.98
C HIS A 429 -7.94 18.17 3.14
N ALA A 430 -8.21 17.53 4.29
CA ALA A 430 -9.49 16.89 4.56
C ALA A 430 -10.65 17.90 4.46
N GLU A 431 -11.69 17.56 3.71
CA GLU A 431 -12.83 18.44 3.44
C GLU A 431 -13.59 18.84 4.72
N CYS A 432 -13.63 17.99 5.72
CA CYS A 432 -14.01 18.28 7.10
C CYS A 432 -13.40 17.27 8.07
N THR A 433 -13.33 17.62 9.35
CA THR A 433 -12.95 16.69 10.42
C THR A 433 -14.15 15.84 10.86
N PRO A 434 -13.92 14.68 11.50
CA PRO A 434 -15.02 13.90 12.07
C PRO A 434 -15.79 14.67 13.16
N GLU A 435 -15.13 15.51 13.96
CA GLU A 435 -15.79 16.36 14.95
C GLU A 435 -16.78 17.31 14.28
N GLU A 436 -16.37 17.98 13.19
CA GLU A 436 -17.24 18.84 12.38
C GLU A 436 -18.40 18.04 11.78
N ALA A 437 -18.13 16.88 11.17
CA ALA A 437 -19.14 16.03 10.57
C ALA A 437 -20.19 15.57 11.58
N TYR A 438 -19.77 15.04 12.74
CA TYR A 438 -20.70 14.59 13.78
C TYR A 438 -21.44 15.75 14.46
N THR A 439 -20.76 16.86 14.74
CA THR A 439 -21.41 18.03 15.37
C THR A 439 -22.49 18.63 14.46
N TRP A 440 -22.17 18.90 13.19
CA TRP A 440 -23.08 19.55 12.25
C TRP A 440 -24.19 18.63 11.76
N SER A 441 -23.96 17.32 11.75
CA SER A 441 -25.00 16.32 11.47
C SER A 441 -25.82 15.90 12.70
N ARG A 442 -25.52 16.42 13.89
CA ARG A 442 -26.11 16.02 15.17
C ARG A 442 -25.94 14.53 15.46
N GLY A 443 -24.74 13.99 15.19
CA GLY A 443 -24.38 12.59 15.39
C GLY A 443 -24.97 11.62 14.36
N LYS A 444 -25.55 12.13 13.26
CA LYS A 444 -26.20 11.29 12.24
C LYS A 444 -25.26 10.79 11.13
N ALA A 445 -24.16 11.50 10.86
CA ALA A 445 -23.27 11.17 9.76
C ALA A 445 -22.70 9.76 9.90
N LEU A 446 -22.63 9.04 8.77
CA LEU A 446 -21.77 7.89 8.54
C LEU A 446 -20.51 8.43 7.87
N TYR A 447 -19.41 8.48 8.63
CA TYR A 447 -18.25 9.25 8.26
C TYR A 447 -17.02 8.35 8.02
N ALA A 448 -16.29 8.64 6.96
CA ALA A 448 -14.94 8.12 6.73
C ALA A 448 -14.01 9.24 6.27
N SER A 449 -12.73 9.07 6.56
CA SER A 449 -11.67 10.00 6.18
C SER A 449 -10.53 9.28 5.45
N GLY A 450 -9.82 9.99 4.58
CA GLY A 450 -8.58 9.50 3.98
C GLY A 450 -7.42 9.39 4.98
N VAL A 451 -7.50 10.13 6.09
CA VAL A 451 -6.48 10.18 7.15
C VAL A 451 -7.03 9.64 8.47
N GLN A 452 -6.13 9.22 9.35
CA GLN A 452 -6.54 8.76 10.67
C GLN A 452 -6.87 9.92 11.60
N PHE A 453 -8.00 9.83 12.29
CA PHE A 453 -8.41 10.77 13.33
C PHE A 453 -8.64 10.07 14.68
N PRO A 454 -8.44 10.77 15.80
CA PRO A 454 -8.76 10.21 17.12
C PRO A 454 -10.29 10.04 17.28
N PRO A 455 -10.71 9.23 18.27
CA PRO A 455 -12.11 9.12 18.64
C PRO A 455 -12.75 10.46 18.98
N VAL A 456 -14.02 10.66 18.58
CA VAL A 456 -14.79 11.89 18.81
C VAL A 456 -15.94 11.62 19.77
N SER A 457 -16.10 12.43 20.79
CA SER A 457 -17.24 12.38 21.71
C SER A 457 -18.29 13.39 21.30
N TYR A 458 -19.52 12.91 21.01
CA TYR A 458 -20.67 13.77 20.71
C TYR A 458 -21.97 13.20 21.30
N GLY A 459 -22.72 14.04 22.00
CA GLY A 459 -24.02 13.65 22.56
C GLY A 459 -23.96 12.47 23.55
N GLY A 460 -22.87 12.33 24.29
CA GLY A 460 -22.64 11.24 25.25
C GLY A 460 -22.24 9.90 24.61
N ARG A 461 -21.99 9.88 23.28
CA ARG A 461 -21.47 8.72 22.54
C ARG A 461 -20.04 8.97 22.08
N ALA A 462 -19.23 7.93 22.08
CA ALA A 462 -17.94 7.93 21.41
C ALA A 462 -18.11 7.40 19.98
N PHE A 463 -17.56 8.14 19.00
CA PHE A 463 -17.49 7.72 17.60
C PHE A 463 -16.03 7.42 17.26
N LEU A 464 -15.81 6.33 16.54
CA LEU A 464 -14.52 5.93 16.01
C LEU A 464 -14.52 6.19 14.49
N PRO A 465 -13.88 7.29 14.03
CA PRO A 465 -13.88 7.60 12.59
C PRO A 465 -13.14 6.51 11.81
N GLY A 466 -13.75 5.99 10.75
CA GLY A 466 -13.10 5.03 9.85
C GLY A 466 -12.06 5.72 8.97
N GLN A 467 -10.89 5.09 8.77
CA GLN A 467 -9.90 5.51 7.79
C GLN A 467 -10.06 4.71 6.50
N ALA A 468 -10.45 5.38 5.42
CA ALA A 468 -10.50 4.82 4.08
C ALA A 468 -9.09 4.86 3.47
N ASN A 469 -8.23 3.93 3.86
CA ASN A 469 -6.86 3.84 3.36
C ASN A 469 -6.67 2.56 2.55
N ASN A 470 -5.94 2.65 1.45
CA ASN A 470 -5.73 1.58 0.49
C ASN A 470 -5.04 0.34 1.09
N PHE A 471 -4.36 0.47 2.24
CA PHE A 471 -3.73 -0.68 2.90
C PHE A 471 -4.71 -1.77 3.33
N TYR A 472 -6.01 -1.52 3.30
CA TYR A 472 -7.06 -2.54 3.45
C TYR A 472 -7.37 -3.32 2.16
N ILE A 473 -6.78 -2.95 1.02
CA ILE A 473 -7.15 -3.50 -0.28
C ILE A 473 -5.93 -4.05 -1.02
N PHE A 474 -4.92 -3.20 -1.33
CA PHE A 474 -3.85 -3.62 -2.22
C PHE A 474 -3.00 -4.79 -1.68
N PRO A 475 -2.78 -4.95 -0.36
CA PRO A 475 -2.03 -6.11 0.13
C PRO A 475 -2.79 -7.42 -0.10
N ALA A 476 -4.11 -7.43 0.16
CA ALA A 476 -4.96 -8.60 -0.09
C ALA A 476 -5.07 -8.95 -1.58
N VAL A 477 -5.27 -7.92 -2.43
CA VAL A 477 -5.25 -8.11 -3.89
C VAL A 477 -3.89 -8.65 -4.33
N GLY A 478 -2.79 -8.10 -3.79
CA GLY A 478 -1.44 -8.58 -4.02
C GLY A 478 -1.20 -10.02 -3.58
N MET A 479 -1.73 -10.41 -2.41
CA MET A 479 -1.67 -11.81 -1.95
C MET A 479 -2.46 -12.75 -2.87
N ALA A 480 -3.66 -12.36 -3.29
CA ALA A 480 -4.43 -13.14 -4.25
C ALA A 480 -3.69 -13.27 -5.59
N ILE A 481 -3.07 -12.20 -6.09
CA ILE A 481 -2.25 -12.21 -7.30
C ILE A 481 -1.04 -13.13 -7.12
N HIS A 482 -0.31 -13.01 -6.00
CA HIS A 482 0.84 -13.86 -5.70
C HIS A 482 0.47 -15.35 -5.71
N ALA A 483 -0.63 -15.71 -5.06
CA ALA A 483 -1.05 -17.10 -4.92
C ALA A 483 -1.66 -17.68 -6.21
N THR A 484 -2.47 -16.91 -6.94
CA THR A 484 -3.22 -17.40 -8.12
C THR A 484 -2.54 -17.14 -9.46
N GLN A 485 -1.54 -16.26 -9.50
CA GLN A 485 -0.77 -15.87 -10.70
C GLN A 485 -1.70 -15.52 -11.89
N PRO A 486 -2.59 -14.53 -11.75
CA PRO A 486 -3.58 -14.25 -12.78
C PRO A 486 -2.94 -13.66 -14.03
N ARG A 487 -3.55 -13.90 -15.20
CA ARG A 487 -3.10 -13.32 -16.47
C ARG A 487 -3.28 -11.81 -16.53
N ARG A 488 -4.25 -11.27 -15.78
CA ARG A 488 -4.53 -9.82 -15.65
C ARG A 488 -5.34 -9.55 -14.39
N VAL A 489 -5.39 -8.29 -13.99
CA VAL A 489 -6.19 -7.80 -12.87
C VAL A 489 -7.44 -7.11 -13.42
N THR A 490 -8.60 -7.32 -12.80
CA THR A 490 -9.88 -6.77 -13.25
C THR A 490 -10.58 -5.98 -12.14
N ASP A 491 -11.54 -5.12 -12.51
CA ASP A 491 -12.31 -4.33 -11.54
C ASP A 491 -13.17 -5.22 -10.64
N GLU A 492 -13.61 -6.39 -11.12
CA GLU A 492 -14.36 -7.37 -10.33
C GLU A 492 -13.56 -7.88 -9.11
N MET A 493 -12.23 -7.97 -9.23
CA MET A 493 -11.36 -8.33 -8.10
C MET A 493 -11.41 -7.24 -7.02
N PHE A 494 -11.38 -5.98 -7.41
CA PHE A 494 -11.47 -4.84 -6.48
C PHE A 494 -12.86 -4.69 -5.86
N ILE A 495 -13.92 -4.94 -6.63
CA ILE A 495 -15.29 -4.97 -6.10
C ILE A 495 -15.45 -6.10 -5.09
N ALA A 496 -14.92 -7.29 -5.38
CA ALA A 496 -14.93 -8.42 -4.46
C ALA A 496 -14.14 -8.14 -3.17
N ALA A 497 -13.00 -7.44 -3.28
CA ALA A 497 -12.22 -6.99 -2.14
C ALA A 497 -13.04 -6.03 -1.27
N ALA A 498 -13.73 -5.06 -1.88
CA ALA A 498 -14.60 -4.11 -1.18
C ALA A 498 -15.72 -4.81 -0.39
N HIS A 499 -16.41 -5.75 -1.00
CA HIS A 499 -17.43 -6.55 -0.32
C HIS A 499 -16.84 -7.36 0.84
N ALA A 500 -15.72 -8.07 0.60
CA ALA A 500 -15.09 -8.89 1.62
C ALA A 500 -14.59 -8.06 2.81
N LEU A 501 -14.09 -6.86 2.58
CA LEU A 501 -13.68 -5.93 3.63
C LEU A 501 -14.89 -5.45 4.44
N ALA A 502 -15.93 -4.96 3.77
CA ALA A 502 -17.14 -4.48 4.42
C ALA A 502 -17.87 -5.59 5.21
N ASP A 503 -17.82 -6.85 4.74
CA ASP A 503 -18.44 -7.99 5.41
C ASP A 503 -17.83 -8.30 6.78
N GLN A 504 -16.64 -7.82 7.06
CA GLN A 504 -15.95 -8.05 8.33
C GLN A 504 -16.26 -6.98 9.39
N VAL A 505 -16.91 -5.87 9.01
CA VAL A 505 -17.33 -4.86 9.99
C VAL A 505 -18.55 -5.39 10.74
N THR A 506 -18.43 -5.52 12.06
CA THR A 506 -19.46 -6.05 12.94
C THR A 506 -20.54 -5.00 13.24
N PRO A 507 -21.78 -5.40 13.63
CA PRO A 507 -22.81 -4.47 14.07
C PRO A 507 -22.35 -3.54 15.21
N ALA A 508 -21.57 -4.05 16.17
CA ALA A 508 -21.07 -3.26 17.29
C ALA A 508 -20.07 -2.18 16.84
N GLU A 509 -19.23 -2.47 15.84
CA GLU A 509 -18.32 -1.50 15.23
C GLU A 509 -19.07 -0.45 14.43
N LEU A 510 -20.10 -0.85 13.67
CA LEU A 510 -20.99 0.08 12.95
C LEU A 510 -21.72 1.04 13.92
N GLU A 511 -22.15 0.54 15.07
CA GLU A 511 -22.76 1.39 16.12
C GLU A 511 -21.77 2.43 16.67
N GLN A 512 -20.47 2.11 16.70
CA GLN A 512 -19.40 3.04 17.09
C GLN A 512 -18.97 3.96 15.96
N GLY A 513 -19.55 3.85 14.77
CA GLY A 513 -19.23 4.67 13.60
C GLY A 513 -18.10 4.14 12.74
N LEU A 514 -17.52 2.98 13.07
CA LEU A 514 -16.51 2.33 12.24
C LEU A 514 -17.16 1.79 10.96
N LEU A 515 -16.55 2.11 9.81
CA LEU A 515 -16.93 1.60 8.50
C LEU A 515 -15.87 0.63 7.93
N PHE A 516 -14.81 0.39 8.67
CA PHE A 516 -13.70 -0.51 8.33
C PHE A 516 -13.30 -1.32 9.56
N PRO A 517 -12.77 -2.55 9.39
CA PRO A 517 -12.29 -3.36 10.51
C PRO A 517 -11.12 -2.71 11.25
N PRO A 518 -10.88 -3.04 12.54
CA PRO A 518 -9.73 -2.54 13.27
C PRO A 518 -8.39 -2.99 12.67
N GLN A 519 -7.41 -2.08 12.63
CA GLN A 519 -6.07 -2.37 12.09
C GLN A 519 -5.30 -3.43 12.92
N SER A 520 -5.64 -3.61 14.19
CA SER A 520 -5.00 -4.61 15.05
C SER A 520 -5.15 -6.05 14.56
N ASN A 521 -6.13 -6.32 13.70
CA ASN A 521 -6.38 -7.65 13.11
C ASN A 521 -6.19 -7.66 11.59
N ILE A 522 -5.33 -6.77 11.08
CA ILE A 522 -5.21 -6.53 9.63
C ILE A 522 -4.85 -7.80 8.85
N LEU A 523 -3.93 -8.64 9.34
CA LEU A 523 -3.51 -9.87 8.65
C LEU A 523 -4.69 -10.82 8.41
N GLU A 524 -5.50 -11.07 9.44
CA GLU A 524 -6.68 -11.94 9.31
C GLU A 524 -7.74 -11.32 8.40
N THR A 525 -7.89 -10.00 8.46
CA THR A 525 -8.76 -9.23 7.58
C THR A 525 -8.34 -9.42 6.12
N GLU A 526 -7.06 -9.20 5.83
CA GLU A 526 -6.51 -9.28 4.47
C GLU A 526 -6.52 -10.70 3.91
N ILE A 527 -6.30 -11.74 4.73
CA ILE A 527 -6.42 -13.14 4.30
C ILE A 527 -7.83 -13.44 3.78
N LYS A 528 -8.87 -12.98 4.47
CA LYS A 528 -10.25 -13.19 4.05
C LYS A 528 -10.59 -12.40 2.78
N VAL A 529 -10.08 -11.16 2.67
CA VAL A 529 -10.22 -10.36 1.45
C VAL A 529 -9.50 -11.04 0.29
N ALA A 530 -8.25 -11.47 0.48
CA ALA A 530 -7.47 -12.18 -0.53
C ALA A 530 -8.14 -13.48 -1.00
N ALA A 531 -8.73 -14.25 -0.09
CA ALA A 531 -9.48 -15.45 -0.42
C ALA A 531 -10.72 -15.17 -1.30
N ARG A 532 -11.41 -14.05 -1.05
CA ARG A 532 -12.55 -13.64 -1.88
C ARG A 532 -12.10 -13.19 -3.27
N VAL A 533 -10.99 -12.43 -3.35
CA VAL A 533 -10.37 -12.02 -4.62
C VAL A 533 -9.90 -13.24 -5.40
N ALA A 534 -9.19 -14.18 -4.76
CA ALA A 534 -8.73 -15.42 -5.39
C ALA A 534 -9.89 -16.21 -6.00
N ARG A 535 -11.04 -16.28 -5.33
CA ARG A 535 -12.26 -16.91 -5.86
C ARG A 535 -12.69 -16.27 -7.18
N VAL A 536 -12.71 -14.92 -7.26
CA VAL A 536 -13.02 -14.21 -8.51
C VAL A 536 -12.01 -14.55 -9.61
N VAL A 537 -10.71 -14.62 -9.28
CA VAL A 537 -9.68 -15.00 -10.25
C VAL A 537 -9.96 -16.39 -10.84
N PHE A 538 -10.32 -17.37 -10.01
CA PHE A 538 -10.66 -18.72 -10.47
C PHE A 538 -11.99 -18.76 -11.24
N ASP A 539 -13.02 -18.08 -10.76
CA ASP A 539 -14.34 -18.03 -11.41
C ASP A 539 -14.28 -17.38 -12.80
N SER A 540 -13.38 -16.41 -12.98
CA SER A 540 -13.12 -15.74 -14.26
C SER A 540 -12.12 -16.49 -15.16
N ASN A 541 -11.64 -17.67 -14.75
CA ASN A 541 -10.65 -18.46 -15.46
C ASN A 541 -9.34 -17.69 -15.80
N LEU A 542 -8.92 -16.79 -14.90
CA LEU A 542 -7.73 -15.97 -15.06
C LEU A 542 -6.48 -16.58 -14.41
N ALA A 543 -6.65 -17.51 -13.45
CA ALA A 543 -5.55 -18.15 -12.74
C ALA A 543 -4.64 -18.97 -13.69
N ARG A 544 -3.34 -19.01 -13.33
CA ARG A 544 -2.35 -19.90 -13.94
C ARG A 544 -2.09 -21.15 -13.10
N VAL A 545 -2.68 -21.22 -11.92
CA VAL A 545 -2.60 -22.37 -11.01
C VAL A 545 -3.93 -23.09 -10.96
N GLU A 546 -3.91 -24.35 -10.53
CA GLU A 546 -5.11 -25.15 -10.36
C GLU A 546 -6.00 -24.61 -9.24
N ARG A 547 -7.33 -24.67 -9.44
CA ARG A 547 -8.31 -24.20 -8.46
C ARG A 547 -8.29 -25.09 -7.21
N PRO A 548 -8.07 -24.53 -6.01
CA PRO A 548 -8.13 -25.29 -4.76
C PRO A 548 -9.57 -25.58 -4.35
N ALA A 549 -9.75 -26.60 -3.51
CA ALA A 549 -11.06 -26.89 -2.90
C ALA A 549 -11.53 -25.79 -1.95
N ASP A 550 -10.59 -25.16 -1.21
CA ASP A 550 -10.82 -24.06 -0.28
C ASP A 550 -9.84 -22.91 -0.56
N CYS A 551 -10.37 -21.77 -1.02
CA CYS A 551 -9.58 -20.60 -1.35
C CYS A 551 -8.96 -19.95 -0.10
N GLU A 552 -9.60 -19.99 1.07
CA GLU A 552 -9.03 -19.39 2.28
C GLU A 552 -7.86 -20.24 2.80
N ALA A 553 -8.01 -21.55 2.89
CA ALA A 553 -6.92 -22.45 3.24
C ALA A 553 -5.74 -22.32 2.26
N PHE A 554 -6.05 -22.15 0.96
CA PHE A 554 -5.04 -21.93 -0.07
C PHE A 554 -4.28 -20.62 0.16
N ILE A 555 -4.94 -19.50 0.40
CA ILE A 555 -4.29 -18.23 0.72
C ILE A 555 -3.44 -18.36 1.98
N ARG A 556 -3.98 -18.97 3.05
CA ARG A 556 -3.24 -19.18 4.32
C ARG A 556 -1.95 -19.99 4.14
N SER A 557 -1.91 -20.91 3.18
CA SER A 557 -0.70 -21.69 2.89
C SER A 557 0.42 -20.89 2.23
N HIS A 558 0.11 -19.69 1.67
CA HIS A 558 1.08 -18.77 1.06
C HIS A 558 1.53 -17.66 2.01
N VAL A 559 0.92 -17.54 3.20
CA VAL A 559 1.22 -16.45 4.13
C VAL A 559 2.65 -16.60 4.67
N TYR A 560 3.45 -15.57 4.44
CA TYR A 560 4.79 -15.42 5.02
C TYR A 560 4.70 -15.31 6.55
N LYS A 561 5.55 -16.06 7.21
CA LYS A 561 5.73 -16.01 8.66
C LYS A 561 7.11 -15.44 8.97
N PRO A 562 7.22 -14.38 9.77
CA PRO A 562 8.49 -13.78 10.14
C PRO A 562 9.19 -14.62 11.24
N GLU A 563 9.63 -15.81 10.86
CA GLU A 563 10.32 -16.77 11.71
C GLU A 563 11.66 -17.14 11.06
N TYR A 564 12.70 -17.29 11.85
CA TYR A 564 13.98 -17.73 11.33
C TYR A 564 13.91 -19.20 10.92
N ARG A 565 14.35 -19.48 9.73
CA ARG A 565 14.48 -20.86 9.24
C ARG A 565 15.76 -21.52 9.75
N ASP A 566 15.77 -22.83 9.92
CA ASP A 566 16.99 -23.57 10.15
C ASP A 566 17.89 -23.52 8.91
N LEU A 567 19.18 -23.30 9.14
CA LEU A 567 20.17 -23.14 8.08
C LEU A 567 21.14 -24.35 7.95
N VAL A 568 21.01 -25.34 8.85
CA VAL A 568 21.83 -26.56 8.86
C VAL A 568 20.99 -27.81 9.11
#